data_9c4cc21896e653a3cf721d28359ffa9c
#
_entry.id   9c4cc21896e653a3cf721d28359ffa9c
#
_cell.length_a   1.000
_cell.length_b   1.000
_cell.length_c   1.000
_cell.angle_alpha   90.00
_cell.angle_beta   90.00
_cell.angle_gamma   90.00
#
_symmetry.space_group_name_H-M   'P 1'
#
loop_
_entity.id
_entity.type
_entity.pdbx_description
1 polymer ?
#
loop_
_entity_poly.entity_id
_entity_poly.type
_entity_poly.pdbx_seq_one_letter_code
_entity_poly.pdbx_strand_id
1 'polypeptide(L)'
;MNIVDMKNQQHQMIEAPAQNVSVGLTTIQGFELAQRAAKLLSSSSLVPERYRGNLADCVVALNMAQRMGSDPLMTMQNLYVVHGTPAWSAQMLISVWNQSGRYTSIRYEFTGEQGTDSWGCRAVSTERETGERIEGALITIGTAKSEGWYGKKGSKWQTMTEQMLRYRAAAWLVRAYAPELAMGFQTVEEVHDVYDATPGRDGAFTVSDLREEPGLAQAFEETEDAAPVESDEEIENNN
;
A
#
# COMPACT_ATOMS: atom_id res chain seq x y z
N MET A 1 -30.66 -29.81 -45.45
CA MET A 1 -29.74 -29.04 -44.57
C MET A 1 -28.59 -28.61 -45.46
N ASN A 2 -28.46 -27.31 -45.72
CA ASN A 2 -27.64 -26.80 -46.82
C ASN A 2 -26.22 -26.49 -46.28
N ILE A 3 -25.18 -26.76 -47.05
CA ILE A 3 -23.76 -26.57 -46.69
C ILE A 3 -23.47 -25.12 -46.27
N VAL A 4 -24.28 -24.15 -46.74
CA VAL A 4 -24.21 -22.74 -46.36
C VAL A 4 -24.62 -22.53 -44.90
N ASP A 5 -25.59 -23.28 -44.38
CA ASP A 5 -26.06 -23.17 -42.99
C ASP A 5 -25.02 -23.73 -42.00
N MET A 6 -24.29 -24.77 -42.41
CA MET A 6 -23.21 -25.32 -41.57
C MET A 6 -21.99 -24.37 -41.46
N LYS A 7 -21.66 -23.64 -42.54
CA LYS A 7 -20.58 -22.64 -42.52
C LYS A 7 -20.95 -21.43 -41.69
N ASN A 8 -22.21 -20.99 -41.68
CA ASN A 8 -22.67 -19.88 -40.86
C ASN A 8 -22.73 -20.25 -39.37
N GLN A 9 -23.08 -21.49 -39.03
CA GLN A 9 -23.02 -21.97 -37.64
C GLN A 9 -21.58 -22.10 -37.12
N GLN A 10 -20.62 -22.52 -37.98
CA GLN A 10 -19.21 -22.54 -37.58
C GLN A 10 -18.62 -21.12 -37.41
N HIS A 11 -19.06 -20.12 -38.20
CA HIS A 11 -18.61 -18.72 -38.00
C HIS A 11 -19.19 -18.07 -36.75
N GLN A 12 -20.38 -18.46 -36.29
CA GLN A 12 -20.98 -17.95 -35.04
C GLN A 12 -20.36 -18.55 -33.77
N MET A 13 -19.64 -19.69 -33.88
CA MET A 13 -18.95 -20.30 -32.74
C MET A 13 -17.54 -19.74 -32.48
N ILE A 14 -17.03 -18.81 -33.29
CA ILE A 14 -15.67 -18.29 -33.19
C ILE A 14 -15.60 -16.88 -32.57
N GLU A 15 -16.73 -16.22 -32.41
CA GLU A 15 -16.79 -14.91 -31.72
C GLU A 15 -17.46 -15.02 -30.34
N ALA A 16 -16.89 -15.82 -29.46
CA ALA A 16 -17.02 -15.50 -28.01
C ALA A 16 -16.27 -14.20 -27.80
N PRO A 17 -16.92 -13.15 -27.24
CA PRO A 17 -16.23 -11.90 -26.96
C PRO A 17 -15.00 -12.25 -26.11
N ALA A 18 -13.83 -11.81 -26.56
CA ALA A 18 -12.59 -11.96 -25.81
C ALA A 18 -12.86 -11.38 -24.42
N GLN A 19 -13.10 -12.24 -23.44
CA GLN A 19 -13.24 -11.81 -22.06
C GLN A 19 -11.90 -11.18 -21.70
N ASN A 20 -11.89 -9.87 -21.48
CA ASN A 20 -10.74 -9.18 -20.94
C ASN A 20 -10.47 -9.72 -19.53
N VAL A 21 -9.74 -10.82 -19.47
CA VAL A 21 -9.32 -11.41 -18.20
C VAL A 21 -8.26 -10.51 -17.61
N SER A 22 -8.63 -9.78 -16.58
CA SER A 22 -7.67 -8.97 -15.82
C SER A 22 -6.95 -9.84 -14.79
N VAL A 23 -5.70 -9.50 -14.52
CA VAL A 23 -4.91 -10.09 -13.43
C VAL A 23 -5.61 -9.80 -12.10
N GLY A 24 -5.85 -10.81 -11.26
CA GLY A 24 -6.52 -10.58 -9.97
C GLY A 24 -6.75 -11.86 -9.19
N LEU A 25 -7.26 -11.71 -7.95
CA LEU A 25 -7.51 -12.82 -7.03
C LEU A 25 -8.98 -13.24 -6.97
N THR A 26 -9.87 -12.56 -7.71
CA THR A 26 -11.33 -12.74 -7.61
C THR A 26 -11.89 -13.79 -8.56
N THR A 27 -11.14 -14.18 -9.59
CA THR A 27 -11.54 -15.22 -10.55
C THR A 27 -10.42 -16.23 -10.75
N ILE A 28 -10.77 -17.48 -11.08
CA ILE A 28 -9.79 -18.55 -11.33
C ILE A 28 -8.84 -18.14 -12.48
N GLN A 29 -9.36 -17.63 -13.57
CA GLN A 29 -8.57 -17.19 -14.73
C GLN A 29 -7.66 -16.01 -14.39
N GLY A 30 -8.17 -15.03 -13.64
CA GLY A 30 -7.37 -13.89 -13.16
C GLY A 30 -6.24 -14.32 -12.23
N PHE A 31 -6.50 -15.29 -11.35
CA PHE A 31 -5.50 -15.86 -10.45
C PHE A 31 -4.42 -16.65 -11.21
N GLU A 32 -4.79 -17.49 -12.18
CA GLU A 32 -3.82 -18.18 -13.02
C GLU A 32 -2.93 -17.21 -13.80
N LEU A 33 -3.52 -16.13 -14.34
CA LEU A 33 -2.77 -15.09 -15.03
C LEU A 33 -1.83 -14.35 -14.05
N ALA A 34 -2.30 -14.06 -12.82
CA ALA A 34 -1.47 -13.48 -11.76
C ALA A 34 -0.27 -14.37 -11.41
N GLN A 35 -0.47 -15.68 -11.28
CA GLN A 35 0.61 -16.64 -11.00
C GLN A 35 1.65 -16.69 -12.13
N ARG A 36 1.21 -16.68 -13.40
CA ARG A 36 2.13 -16.66 -14.56
C ARG A 36 2.95 -15.37 -14.60
N ALA A 37 2.29 -14.22 -14.41
CA ALA A 37 2.96 -12.92 -14.35
C ALA A 37 3.93 -12.84 -13.17
N ALA A 38 3.52 -13.32 -11.99
CA ALA A 38 4.36 -13.35 -10.80
C ALA A 38 5.60 -14.22 -10.99
N LYS A 39 5.48 -15.38 -11.66
CA LYS A 39 6.62 -16.25 -11.98
C LYS A 39 7.64 -15.53 -12.85
N LEU A 40 7.19 -14.78 -13.86
CA LEU A 40 8.07 -13.98 -14.70
C LEU A 40 8.74 -12.87 -13.90
N LEU A 41 7.97 -12.09 -13.13
CA LEU A 41 8.49 -10.98 -12.34
C LEU A 41 9.48 -11.44 -11.27
N SER A 42 9.18 -12.54 -10.56
CA SER A 42 10.08 -13.07 -9.52
C SER A 42 11.44 -13.54 -10.06
N SER A 43 11.55 -13.81 -11.35
CA SER A 43 12.82 -14.15 -12.02
C SER A 43 13.56 -12.93 -12.59
N SER A 44 12.95 -11.75 -12.59
CA SER A 44 13.51 -10.53 -13.17
C SER A 44 14.49 -9.84 -12.20
N SER A 45 15.61 -9.36 -12.74
CA SER A 45 16.55 -8.51 -12.01
C SER A 45 16.05 -7.06 -11.82
N LEU A 46 15.00 -6.65 -12.54
CA LEU A 46 14.42 -5.29 -12.45
C LEU A 46 13.49 -5.12 -11.26
N VAL A 47 12.98 -6.20 -10.68
CA VAL A 47 12.17 -6.13 -9.46
C VAL A 47 13.06 -5.99 -8.23
N PRO A 48 12.61 -5.29 -7.18
CA PRO A 48 13.32 -5.21 -5.91
C PRO A 48 13.64 -6.60 -5.34
N GLU A 49 14.76 -6.72 -4.62
CA GLU A 49 15.31 -7.99 -4.14
C GLU A 49 14.28 -8.85 -3.37
N ARG A 50 13.42 -8.23 -2.56
CA ARG A 50 12.36 -8.90 -1.80
C ARG A 50 11.37 -9.72 -2.65
N TYR A 51 11.19 -9.35 -3.92
CA TYR A 51 10.29 -10.05 -4.84
C TYR A 51 10.98 -11.16 -5.64
N ARG A 52 12.32 -11.18 -5.65
CA ARG A 52 13.09 -12.18 -6.40
C ARG A 52 12.95 -13.54 -5.75
N GLY A 53 12.47 -14.52 -6.51
CA GLY A 53 12.16 -15.85 -6.01
C GLY A 53 10.90 -15.93 -5.13
N ASN A 54 10.28 -14.81 -4.76
CA ASN A 54 9.10 -14.76 -3.91
C ASN A 54 7.82 -14.58 -4.76
N LEU A 55 7.25 -15.70 -5.15
CA LEU A 55 6.05 -15.74 -5.99
C LEU A 55 4.83 -15.13 -5.27
N ALA A 56 4.70 -15.38 -3.97
CA ALA A 56 3.56 -14.93 -3.19
C ALA A 56 3.50 -13.39 -3.12
N ASP A 57 4.61 -12.74 -2.78
CA ASP A 57 4.67 -11.28 -2.73
C ASP A 57 4.46 -10.66 -4.12
N CYS A 58 4.95 -11.31 -5.19
CA CYS A 58 4.68 -10.87 -6.56
C CYS A 58 3.17 -10.90 -6.88
N VAL A 59 2.45 -11.97 -6.52
CA VAL A 59 1.00 -12.08 -6.73
C VAL A 59 0.25 -10.98 -5.97
N VAL A 60 0.63 -10.73 -4.71
CA VAL A 60 0.03 -9.67 -3.89
C VAL A 60 0.27 -8.30 -4.52
N ALA A 61 1.53 -8.01 -4.92
CA ALA A 61 1.86 -6.73 -5.55
C ALA A 61 1.13 -6.52 -6.89
N LEU A 62 0.98 -7.56 -7.71
CA LEU A 62 0.18 -7.53 -8.93
C LEU A 62 -1.29 -7.19 -8.68
N ASN A 63 -1.88 -7.82 -7.66
CA ASN A 63 -3.26 -7.53 -7.27
C ASN A 63 -3.42 -6.08 -6.75
N MET A 64 -2.45 -5.58 -6.00
CA MET A 64 -2.44 -4.18 -5.53
C MET A 64 -2.31 -3.21 -6.71
N ALA A 65 -1.39 -3.47 -7.64
CA ALA A 65 -1.23 -2.67 -8.86
C ALA A 65 -2.52 -2.57 -9.66
N GLN A 66 -3.21 -3.70 -9.86
CA GLN A 66 -4.49 -3.74 -10.56
C GLN A 66 -5.56 -2.89 -9.86
N ARG A 67 -5.69 -3.03 -8.53
CA ARG A 67 -6.68 -2.27 -7.75
C ARG A 67 -6.43 -0.76 -7.77
N MET A 68 -5.18 -0.35 -7.87
CA MET A 68 -4.76 1.06 -7.94
C MET A 68 -4.74 1.61 -9.38
N GLY A 69 -4.94 0.76 -10.40
CA GLY A 69 -4.77 1.15 -11.79
C GLY A 69 -3.34 1.58 -12.14
N SER A 70 -2.34 1.02 -11.44
CA SER A 70 -0.93 1.39 -11.58
C SER A 70 -0.11 0.29 -12.26
N ASP A 71 1.07 0.65 -12.77
CA ASP A 71 2.02 -0.31 -13.31
C ASP A 71 2.56 -1.25 -12.23
N PRO A 72 2.63 -2.58 -12.47
CA PRO A 72 3.11 -3.54 -11.49
C PRO A 72 4.53 -3.28 -11.01
N LEU A 73 5.45 -2.93 -11.91
CA LEU A 73 6.84 -2.68 -11.54
C LEU A 73 6.96 -1.40 -10.71
N MET A 74 6.22 -0.34 -11.09
CA MET A 74 6.14 0.88 -10.30
C MET A 74 5.58 0.61 -8.90
N THR A 75 4.56 -0.23 -8.81
CA THR A 75 3.99 -0.66 -7.51
C THR A 75 5.04 -1.39 -6.67
N MET A 76 5.73 -2.38 -7.22
CA MET A 76 6.78 -3.13 -6.51
C MET A 76 7.94 -2.25 -6.04
N GLN A 77 8.33 -1.26 -6.84
CA GLN A 77 9.41 -0.33 -6.49
C GLN A 77 9.04 0.68 -5.39
N ASN A 78 7.74 0.92 -5.19
CA ASN A 78 7.23 1.93 -4.27
C ASN A 78 6.46 1.36 -3.07
N LEU A 79 6.31 0.04 -3.01
CA LEU A 79 5.69 -0.66 -1.88
C LEU A 79 6.80 -1.13 -0.93
N TYR A 80 6.74 -0.66 0.29
CA TYR A 80 7.65 -1.05 1.38
C TYR A 80 6.88 -1.91 2.40
N VAL A 81 7.59 -2.72 3.14
CA VAL A 81 7.02 -3.43 4.30
C VAL A 81 7.76 -2.98 5.55
N VAL A 82 7.00 -2.38 6.45
CA VAL A 82 7.53 -1.85 7.71
C VAL A 82 6.80 -2.57 8.84
N HIS A 83 7.52 -3.35 9.64
CA HIS A 83 6.94 -4.22 10.70
C HIS A 83 5.81 -5.12 10.19
N GLY A 84 5.99 -5.75 9.03
CA GLY A 84 4.96 -6.60 8.43
C GLY A 84 3.79 -5.84 7.80
N THR A 85 3.74 -4.52 7.93
CA THR A 85 2.68 -3.67 7.38
C THR A 85 3.13 -3.01 6.09
N PRO A 86 2.36 -3.11 4.99
CA PRO A 86 2.67 -2.40 3.75
C PRO A 86 2.61 -0.89 3.94
N ALA A 87 3.55 -0.18 3.32
CA ALA A 87 3.60 1.28 3.30
C ALA A 87 4.00 1.77 1.90
N TRP A 88 3.39 2.86 1.44
CA TRP A 88 3.71 3.47 0.16
C TRP A 88 4.82 4.50 0.28
N SER A 89 5.59 4.73 -0.79
CA SER A 89 6.31 6.00 -0.90
C SER A 89 5.30 7.15 -1.07
N ALA A 90 5.61 8.33 -0.53
CA ALA A 90 4.78 9.52 -0.76
C ALA A 90 4.67 9.84 -2.26
N GLN A 91 5.72 9.57 -3.03
CA GLN A 91 5.73 9.72 -4.50
C GLN A 91 4.68 8.84 -5.17
N MET A 92 4.50 7.61 -4.71
CA MET A 92 3.47 6.71 -5.23
C MET A 92 2.07 7.28 -5.03
N LEU A 93 1.76 7.76 -3.82
CA LEU A 93 0.45 8.37 -3.55
C LEU A 93 0.18 9.58 -4.42
N ILE A 94 1.19 10.47 -4.60
CA ILE A 94 1.09 11.62 -5.49
C ILE A 94 0.84 11.17 -6.93
N SER A 95 1.54 10.13 -7.39
CA SER A 95 1.38 9.60 -8.75
C SER A 95 -0.03 9.05 -8.98
N VAL A 96 -0.52 8.22 -8.06
CA VAL A 96 -1.86 7.61 -8.16
C VAL A 96 -2.96 8.68 -8.12
N TRP A 97 -2.84 9.68 -7.24
CA TRP A 97 -3.75 10.82 -7.24
C TRP A 97 -3.77 11.52 -8.59
N ASN A 98 -2.60 11.89 -9.10
CA ASN A 98 -2.47 12.63 -10.37
C ASN A 98 -3.00 11.84 -11.57
N GLN A 99 -2.97 10.50 -11.52
CA GLN A 99 -3.45 9.60 -12.58
C GLN A 99 -4.91 9.18 -12.39
N SER A 100 -5.53 9.43 -11.24
CA SER A 100 -6.89 8.96 -10.92
C SER A 100 -7.98 9.46 -11.88
N GLY A 101 -7.71 10.54 -12.62
CA GLY A 101 -8.68 11.19 -13.49
C GLY A 101 -9.77 11.97 -12.77
N ARG A 102 -10.00 11.69 -11.49
CA ARG A 102 -11.02 12.35 -10.65
C ARG A 102 -10.61 13.76 -10.23
N TYR A 103 -9.31 13.95 -9.98
CA TYR A 103 -8.75 15.20 -9.47
C TYR A 103 -7.77 15.83 -10.46
N THR A 104 -7.49 17.12 -10.29
CA THR A 104 -6.34 17.76 -10.89
C THR A 104 -5.06 17.33 -10.17
N SER A 105 -3.90 17.53 -10.79
CA SER A 105 -2.62 17.25 -10.14
C SER A 105 -2.47 18.06 -8.86
N ILE A 106 -1.90 17.44 -7.82
CA ILE A 106 -1.61 18.11 -6.55
C ILE A 106 -0.72 19.33 -6.79
N ARG A 107 -1.10 20.44 -6.17
CA ARG A 107 -0.32 21.67 -6.07
C ARG A 107 0.03 21.93 -4.61
N TYR A 108 1.06 22.73 -4.40
CA TYR A 108 1.58 23.02 -3.08
C TYR A 108 1.59 24.51 -2.81
N GLU A 109 1.01 24.91 -1.69
CA GLU A 109 0.97 26.30 -1.23
C GLU A 109 1.78 26.40 0.04
N PHE A 110 2.82 27.22 -0.03
CA PHE A 110 3.68 27.49 1.12
C PHE A 110 3.21 28.76 1.83
N THR A 111 3.27 28.73 3.17
CA THR A 111 2.92 29.85 4.03
C THR A 111 3.96 30.00 5.15
N GLY A 112 3.96 31.15 5.80
CA GLY A 112 4.93 31.47 6.85
C GLY A 112 6.31 31.83 6.29
N GLU A 113 7.24 32.10 7.19
CA GLU A 113 8.60 32.50 6.85
C GLU A 113 9.53 31.29 6.85
N GLN A 114 10.28 31.12 5.76
CA GLN A 114 11.20 30.00 5.59
C GLN A 114 12.26 29.99 6.71
N GLY A 115 12.47 28.83 7.33
CA GLY A 115 13.41 28.64 8.43
C GLY A 115 12.81 28.89 9.81
N THR A 116 11.55 29.35 9.90
CA THR A 116 10.83 29.49 11.17
C THR A 116 9.83 28.35 11.38
N ASP A 117 9.29 28.24 12.59
CA ASP A 117 8.27 27.23 12.93
C ASP A 117 6.94 27.46 12.19
N SER A 118 6.69 28.69 11.73
CA SER A 118 5.51 29.04 10.94
C SER A 118 5.59 28.60 9.48
N TRP A 119 6.79 28.28 8.98
CA TRP A 119 6.94 27.81 7.60
C TRP A 119 6.25 26.48 7.41
N GLY A 120 5.32 26.44 6.49
CA GLY A 120 4.48 25.28 6.24
C GLY A 120 4.05 25.13 4.80
N CYS A 121 3.45 23.98 4.52
CA CYS A 121 2.94 23.62 3.22
C CYS A 121 1.55 23.01 3.35
N ARG A 122 0.68 23.37 2.41
CA ARG A 122 -0.61 22.74 2.18
C ARG A 122 -0.64 22.14 0.79
N ALA A 123 -1.15 20.91 0.67
CA ALA A 123 -1.47 20.32 -0.62
C ALA A 123 -2.88 20.71 -1.03
N VAL A 124 -3.05 21.07 -2.29
CA VAL A 124 -4.35 21.46 -2.85
C VAL A 124 -4.58 20.77 -4.20
N SER A 125 -5.84 20.55 -4.53
CA SER A 125 -6.28 20.01 -5.82
C SER A 125 -7.68 20.51 -6.13
N THR A 126 -8.24 20.11 -7.28
CA THR A 126 -9.62 20.40 -7.65
C THR A 126 -10.27 19.12 -8.13
N GLU A 127 -11.46 18.83 -7.65
CA GLU A 127 -12.27 17.74 -8.18
C GLU A 127 -12.79 18.13 -9.56
N ARG A 128 -12.56 17.29 -10.56
CA ARG A 128 -12.86 17.64 -11.97
C ARG A 128 -14.34 17.71 -12.29
N GLU A 129 -15.13 16.87 -11.63
CA GLU A 129 -16.57 16.77 -11.89
C GLU A 129 -17.32 17.98 -11.31
N THR A 130 -17.01 18.36 -10.08
CA THR A 130 -17.71 19.43 -9.36
C THR A 130 -17.06 20.81 -9.51
N GLY A 131 -15.77 20.83 -9.84
CA GLY A 131 -14.95 22.05 -9.80
C GLY A 131 -14.59 22.48 -8.37
N GLU A 132 -14.93 21.68 -7.37
CA GLU A 132 -14.64 21.99 -5.97
C GLU A 132 -13.14 21.97 -5.71
N ARG A 133 -12.65 23.02 -5.04
CA ARG A 133 -11.28 23.09 -4.55
C ARG A 133 -11.15 22.26 -3.27
N ILE A 134 -10.21 21.33 -3.29
CA ILE A 134 -9.88 20.46 -2.17
C ILE A 134 -8.58 20.95 -1.53
N GLU A 135 -8.62 21.17 -0.22
CA GLU A 135 -7.48 21.66 0.56
C GLU A 135 -7.15 20.67 1.67
N GLY A 136 -5.88 20.21 1.67
CA GLY A 136 -5.33 19.41 2.76
C GLY A 136 -5.00 20.24 4.00
N ALA A 137 -4.61 19.58 5.07
CA ALA A 137 -4.14 20.23 6.28
C ALA A 137 -2.86 21.03 6.01
N LEU A 138 -2.71 22.16 6.70
CA LEU A 138 -1.45 22.89 6.73
C LEU A 138 -0.46 22.17 7.65
N ILE A 139 0.64 21.74 7.09
CA ILE A 139 1.75 21.11 7.82
C ILE A 139 2.86 22.13 7.97
N THR A 140 3.29 22.42 9.21
CA THR A 140 4.33 23.39 9.50
C THR A 140 5.55 22.74 10.15
N ILE A 141 6.68 23.45 10.19
CA ILE A 141 7.85 23.03 10.98
C ILE A 141 7.47 22.94 12.47
N GLY A 142 6.64 23.85 12.97
CA GLY A 142 6.09 23.79 14.32
C GLY A 142 5.35 22.48 14.59
N THR A 143 4.51 22.03 13.63
CA THR A 143 3.85 20.73 13.70
C THR A 143 4.89 19.59 13.77
N ALA A 144 5.88 19.59 12.88
CA ALA A 144 6.91 18.54 12.84
C ALA A 144 7.75 18.48 14.14
N LYS A 145 7.97 19.63 14.80
CA LYS A 145 8.64 19.70 16.10
C LYS A 145 7.74 19.18 17.23
N SER A 146 6.48 19.60 17.28
CA SER A 146 5.52 19.17 18.29
C SER A 146 5.25 17.67 18.27
N GLU A 147 5.23 17.08 17.07
CA GLU A 147 5.05 15.63 16.86
C GLU A 147 6.37 14.84 17.02
N GLY A 148 7.49 15.51 17.31
CA GLY A 148 8.78 14.87 17.50
C GLY A 148 9.51 14.44 16.22
N TRP A 149 8.94 14.64 15.03
CA TRP A 149 9.54 14.21 13.75
C TRP A 149 10.83 14.94 13.42
N TYR A 150 10.87 16.23 13.73
CA TYR A 150 12.00 17.11 13.42
C TYR A 150 13.25 16.77 14.23
N GLY A 151 13.10 16.40 15.49
CA GLY A 151 14.21 16.17 16.43
C GLY A 151 14.86 14.80 16.33
N LYS A 152 14.33 13.87 15.54
CA LYS A 152 14.87 12.51 15.42
C LYS A 152 16.27 12.49 14.84
N LYS A 153 17.09 11.53 15.27
CA LYS A 153 18.41 11.29 14.68
C LYS A 153 18.29 10.91 13.20
N GLY A 154 18.95 11.65 12.33
CA GLY A 154 18.88 11.43 10.88
C GLY A 154 17.58 11.88 10.21
N SER A 155 16.76 12.68 10.91
CA SER A 155 15.50 13.19 10.40
C SER A 155 15.68 13.99 9.11
N LYS A 156 14.93 13.61 8.09
CA LYS A 156 14.88 14.33 6.81
C LYS A 156 14.21 15.70 6.93
N TRP A 157 13.46 15.94 8.00
CA TRP A 157 12.88 17.24 8.28
C TRP A 157 13.93 18.34 8.49
N GLN A 158 15.15 17.99 8.91
CA GLN A 158 16.25 18.93 9.07
C GLN A 158 17.03 19.18 7.77
N THR A 159 17.16 18.16 6.93
CA THR A 159 18.03 18.21 5.75
C THR A 159 17.27 18.42 4.43
N MET A 160 15.99 18.01 4.39
CA MET A 160 15.13 18.07 3.21
C MET A 160 13.75 18.65 3.59
N THR A 161 13.74 19.70 4.36
CA THR A 161 12.55 20.30 4.99
C THR A 161 11.39 20.53 4.01
N GLU A 162 11.66 21.22 2.90
CA GLU A 162 10.64 21.54 1.90
C GLU A 162 10.02 20.27 1.29
N GLN A 163 10.84 19.26 1.04
CA GLN A 163 10.39 17.97 0.51
C GLN A 163 9.49 17.26 1.51
N MET A 164 9.86 17.22 2.79
CA MET A 164 9.08 16.60 3.85
C MET A 164 7.75 17.31 4.06
N LEU A 165 7.73 18.63 4.01
CA LEU A 165 6.49 19.42 4.04
C LEU A 165 5.55 19.02 2.89
N ARG A 166 6.06 18.94 1.66
CA ARG A 166 5.27 18.52 0.49
C ARG A 166 4.74 17.09 0.64
N TYR A 167 5.58 16.15 1.03
CA TYR A 167 5.22 14.74 1.14
C TYR A 167 4.17 14.53 2.23
N ARG A 168 4.34 15.14 3.39
CA ARG A 168 3.37 15.04 4.48
C ARG A 168 2.04 15.68 4.12
N ALA A 169 2.06 16.86 3.51
CA ALA A 169 0.85 17.55 3.06
C ALA A 169 0.11 16.74 2.00
N ALA A 170 0.82 16.15 1.02
CA ALA A 170 0.21 15.30 0.00
C ALA A 170 -0.36 14.00 0.58
N ALA A 171 0.38 13.31 1.43
CA ALA A 171 -0.09 12.07 2.06
C ALA A 171 -1.38 12.30 2.87
N TRP A 172 -1.46 13.37 3.62
CA TRP A 172 -2.64 13.71 4.41
C TRP A 172 -3.82 14.15 3.53
N LEU A 173 -3.58 14.88 2.43
CA LEU A 173 -4.61 15.17 1.45
C LEU A 173 -5.22 13.90 0.86
N VAL A 174 -4.36 12.99 0.35
CA VAL A 174 -4.81 11.74 -0.30
C VAL A 174 -5.62 10.90 0.68
N ARG A 175 -5.15 10.70 1.89
CA ARG A 175 -5.82 9.85 2.88
C ARG A 175 -7.12 10.47 3.44
N ALA A 176 -7.23 11.80 3.43
CA ALA A 176 -8.44 12.47 3.90
C ALA A 176 -9.56 12.46 2.84
N TYR A 177 -9.22 12.62 1.57
CA TYR A 177 -10.21 12.83 0.50
C TYR A 177 -10.37 11.65 -0.45
N ALA A 178 -9.37 10.77 -0.53
CA ALA A 178 -9.40 9.57 -1.39
C ALA A 178 -8.63 8.41 -0.73
N PRO A 179 -9.06 7.94 0.47
CA PRO A 179 -8.37 6.87 1.20
C PRO A 179 -8.29 5.57 0.40
N GLU A 180 -9.20 5.35 -0.55
CA GLU A 180 -9.20 4.23 -1.47
C GLU A 180 -7.95 4.19 -2.36
N LEU A 181 -7.39 5.35 -2.73
CA LEU A 181 -6.15 5.44 -3.51
C LEU A 181 -4.93 5.03 -2.69
N ALA A 182 -4.94 5.25 -1.38
CA ALA A 182 -3.90 4.82 -0.47
C ALA A 182 -4.08 3.36 -0.01
N MET A 183 -5.22 2.72 -0.31
CA MET A 183 -5.60 1.39 0.20
C MET A 183 -5.52 1.29 1.74
N GLY A 184 -5.67 2.42 2.44
CA GLY A 184 -5.56 2.52 3.91
C GLY A 184 -4.13 2.52 4.46
N PHE A 185 -3.10 2.45 3.61
CA PHE A 185 -1.70 2.40 4.07
C PHE A 185 -1.13 3.80 4.31
N GLN A 186 -0.21 3.87 5.29
CA GLN A 186 0.61 5.04 5.54
C GLN A 186 1.73 5.15 4.50
N THR A 187 2.41 6.29 4.47
CA THR A 187 3.64 6.40 3.71
C THR A 187 4.84 5.96 4.53
N VAL A 188 5.88 5.51 3.83
CA VAL A 188 7.14 5.10 4.47
C VAL A 188 7.79 6.28 5.21
N GLU A 189 7.64 7.49 4.69
CA GLU A 189 8.11 8.72 5.32
C GLU A 189 7.36 9.00 6.64
N GLU A 190 6.05 8.69 6.71
CA GLU A 190 5.28 8.80 7.94
C GLU A 190 5.71 7.76 8.97
N VAL A 191 5.93 6.53 8.52
CA VAL A 191 6.40 5.45 9.41
C VAL A 191 7.77 5.79 9.98
N HIS A 192 8.69 6.31 9.16
CA HIS A 192 9.99 6.80 9.65
C HIS A 192 9.89 7.92 10.69
N ASP A 193 8.88 8.78 10.57
CA ASP A 193 8.67 9.84 11.54
C ASP A 193 8.14 9.32 12.88
N VAL A 194 7.43 8.19 12.89
CA VAL A 194 6.87 7.58 14.11
C VAL A 194 7.84 6.57 14.73
N TYR A 195 8.47 5.74 13.90
CA TYR A 195 9.35 4.66 14.36
C TYR A 195 10.80 4.90 13.93
N ASP A 196 11.77 4.48 14.76
CA ASP A 196 13.19 4.41 14.38
C ASP A 196 13.41 3.17 13.49
N ALA A 197 13.05 3.31 12.22
CA ALA A 197 13.12 2.21 11.27
C ALA A 197 14.36 2.34 10.38
N THR A 198 15.16 1.28 10.28
CA THR A 198 16.27 1.15 9.32
C THR A 198 15.87 0.19 8.20
N PRO A 199 16.05 0.56 6.90
CA PRO A 199 15.75 -0.36 5.81
C PRO A 199 16.72 -1.54 5.80
N GLY A 200 16.20 -2.76 5.77
CA GLY A 200 16.96 -3.97 5.49
C GLY A 200 17.40 -4.07 4.03
N ARG A 201 18.27 -5.03 3.69
CA ARG A 201 18.74 -5.28 2.31
C ARG A 201 17.61 -5.72 1.37
N ASP A 202 16.55 -6.30 1.91
CA ASP A 202 15.35 -6.77 1.22
C ASP A 202 14.27 -5.68 1.05
N GLY A 203 14.55 -4.45 1.48
CA GLY A 203 13.59 -3.34 1.48
C GLY A 203 12.55 -3.40 2.62
N ALA A 204 12.67 -4.37 3.55
CA ALA A 204 11.90 -4.37 4.79
C ALA A 204 12.54 -3.44 5.82
N PHE A 205 11.72 -2.77 6.62
CA PHE A 205 12.17 -1.94 7.72
C PHE A 205 12.07 -2.70 9.03
N THR A 206 13.17 -2.74 9.80
CA THR A 206 13.20 -3.27 11.16
C THR A 206 13.31 -2.11 12.14
N VAL A 207 12.52 -2.13 13.21
CA VAL A 207 12.67 -1.16 14.32
C VAL A 207 13.74 -1.68 15.25
N SER A 208 14.78 -0.89 15.46
CA SER A 208 15.91 -1.26 16.32
C SER A 208 15.62 -1.10 17.82
N ASP A 209 14.50 -0.51 18.22
CA ASP A 209 14.09 -0.37 19.61
C ASP A 209 12.55 -0.38 19.74
N LEU A 210 11.96 -1.57 19.67
CA LEU A 210 10.76 -1.79 20.47
C LEU A 210 11.27 -1.89 21.92
N ARG A 211 11.18 -0.82 22.69
CA ARG A 211 11.17 -0.96 24.14
C ARG A 211 10.04 -1.93 24.43
N GLU A 212 10.41 -3.10 24.95
CA GLU A 212 9.47 -4.02 25.58
C GLU A 212 8.68 -3.20 26.61
N GLU A 213 7.45 -2.86 26.25
CA GLU A 213 6.49 -2.43 27.28
C GLU A 213 6.23 -3.70 28.11
N PRO A 214 6.55 -3.72 29.43
CA PRO A 214 6.50 -4.94 30.23
C PRO A 214 5.08 -5.44 30.50
N GLY A 215 4.11 -5.13 29.68
CA GLY A 215 2.71 -5.49 29.87
C GLY A 215 2.09 -6.37 28.80
N LEU A 216 2.70 -6.46 27.61
CA LEU A 216 2.12 -7.24 26.51
C LEU A 216 2.65 -8.68 26.44
N ALA A 217 3.84 -8.96 26.94
CA ALA A 217 4.38 -10.33 26.98
C ALA A 217 3.64 -11.21 28.00
N GLN A 218 3.14 -10.66 29.12
CA GLN A 218 2.40 -11.41 30.12
C GLN A 218 0.97 -11.80 29.71
N ALA A 219 0.36 -11.08 28.77
CA ALA A 219 -1.00 -11.39 28.31
C ALA A 219 -1.06 -12.59 27.37
N PHE A 220 0.04 -13.03 26.78
CA PHE A 220 0.10 -14.20 25.89
C PHE A 220 0.54 -15.48 26.60
N GLU A 221 1.23 -15.40 27.74
CA GLU A 221 1.61 -16.60 28.52
C GLU A 221 0.45 -17.15 29.38
N GLU A 222 -0.57 -16.35 29.71
CA GLU A 222 -1.71 -16.83 30.51
C GLU A 222 -2.77 -17.64 29.72
N THR A 223 -2.65 -17.74 28.39
CA THR A 223 -3.61 -18.50 27.57
C THR A 223 -3.13 -19.92 27.17
N GLU A 224 -1.89 -20.31 27.47
CA GLU A 224 -1.38 -21.64 27.13
C GLU A 224 -1.59 -22.72 28.25
N ASP A 225 -2.08 -22.32 29.44
CA ASP A 225 -2.31 -23.23 30.54
C ASP A 225 -3.80 -23.65 30.72
N ALA A 226 -4.56 -23.68 29.65
CA ALA A 226 -5.87 -24.32 29.65
C ALA A 226 -5.69 -25.84 29.42
N ALA A 227 -5.77 -26.62 30.50
CA ALA A 227 -5.68 -28.06 30.52
C ALA A 227 -6.64 -28.72 29.52
N PRO A 228 -6.27 -29.87 28.94
CA PRO A 228 -7.15 -30.61 28.03
C PRO A 228 -8.38 -31.14 28.73
N VAL A 229 -9.54 -30.89 28.16
CA VAL A 229 -10.81 -31.46 28.60
C VAL A 229 -10.77 -32.97 28.27
N GLU A 230 -10.69 -33.81 29.29
CA GLU A 230 -10.90 -35.25 29.17
C GLU A 230 -12.35 -35.52 28.74
N SER A 231 -12.53 -36.13 27.59
CA SER A 231 -13.81 -36.67 27.14
C SER A 231 -13.96 -38.09 27.64
N ASP A 232 -14.70 -38.30 28.75
CA ASP A 232 -15.20 -39.59 29.16
C ASP A 232 -16.35 -40.03 28.23
N GLU A 233 -16.04 -40.91 27.30
CA GLU A 233 -17.02 -41.76 26.63
C GLU A 233 -17.05 -43.14 27.34
N GLU A 234 -17.87 -43.28 28.36
CA GLU A 234 -18.32 -44.60 28.82
C GLU A 234 -19.50 -45.10 27.96
N ILE A 235 -19.20 -46.06 27.12
CA ILE A 235 -20.22 -46.85 26.41
C ILE A 235 -20.58 -48.02 27.35
N GLU A 236 -21.72 -47.93 28.06
CA GLU A 236 -22.35 -49.06 28.70
C GLU A 236 -23.11 -49.92 27.68
N ASN A 237 -22.54 -51.08 27.38
CA ASN A 237 -23.26 -52.22 26.82
C ASN A 237 -23.98 -52.95 27.94
N ASN A 238 -25.31 -53.06 27.89
CA ASN A 238 -26.00 -54.18 28.48
C ASN A 238 -27.36 -54.47 27.83
N ASN A 239 -27.48 -55.72 27.37
CA ASN A 239 -28.64 -56.56 27.02
C ASN A 239 -29.51 -56.14 25.82
#